data_0e7aae54a5b8151d33031114903b782c
#
_entry.id   0e7aae54a5b8151d33031114903b782c
#
_cell.length_a   1.000
_cell.length_b   1.000
_cell.length_c   1.000
_cell.angle_alpha   90.00
_cell.angle_beta   90.00
_cell.angle_gamma   90.00
#
_symmetry.space_group_name_H-M   'P 1'
#
loop_
_entity.id
_entity.type
_entity.pdbx_description
1 polymer ?
#
loop_
_entity_poly.entity_id
_entity_poly.type
_entity_poly.pdbx_seq_one_letter_code
_entity_poly.pdbx_strand_id
1 'polypeptide(L)'
;MKKFKKALAILLMLSTMASFTGCISKEQPEASDATQVTYQIGSPGKAEDFEFGVTEINSFDLTTEYGETFHCLLVSVTYTNLSEKEQDITKRNIEFYLDNEEIKPCEYRSEFEPFFDEGNLFNDNNINPGRTKRGYIVYLIYKDYSKIDVVLNGITVSASRNAVKPLALPTPTETAQMTKETNND
;
A
#
# COMPACT_ATOMS: atom_id res chain seq x y z
N MET A 1 73.88 -25.58 -20.61
CA MET A 1 72.54 -25.46 -21.19
C MET A 1 71.45 -26.30 -20.47
N LYS A 2 71.70 -26.98 -19.33
CA LYS A 2 70.72 -27.81 -18.62
C LYS A 2 70.03 -27.08 -17.47
N LYS A 3 70.51 -25.94 -17.03
CA LYS A 3 69.93 -25.17 -15.90
C LYS A 3 68.79 -24.21 -16.32
N PHE A 4 68.76 -23.80 -17.60
CA PHE A 4 67.72 -22.90 -18.09
C PHE A 4 66.37 -23.60 -18.38
N LYS A 5 66.39 -24.91 -18.67
CA LYS A 5 65.14 -25.65 -18.95
C LYS A 5 64.30 -25.92 -17.67
N LYS A 6 64.97 -25.97 -16.51
CA LYS A 6 64.24 -26.17 -15.22
C LYS A 6 63.60 -24.89 -14.71
N ALA A 7 64.18 -23.72 -15.01
CA ALA A 7 63.59 -22.44 -14.61
C ALA A 7 62.36 -22.08 -15.45
N LEU A 8 62.35 -22.50 -16.73
CA LEU A 8 61.19 -22.22 -17.59
C LEU A 8 59.98 -23.09 -17.24
N ALA A 9 60.20 -24.32 -16.76
CA ALA A 9 59.09 -25.20 -16.37
C ALA A 9 58.44 -24.73 -15.04
N ILE A 10 59.18 -24.10 -14.14
CA ILE A 10 58.62 -23.56 -12.89
C ILE A 10 57.87 -22.25 -13.15
N LEU A 11 58.31 -21.45 -14.12
CA LEU A 11 57.61 -20.21 -14.48
C LEU A 11 56.26 -20.48 -15.21
N LEU A 12 56.17 -21.59 -15.97
CA LEU A 12 54.92 -21.99 -16.65
C LEU A 12 53.86 -22.55 -15.64
N MET A 13 54.34 -23.16 -14.51
CA MET A 13 53.40 -23.69 -13.54
C MET A 13 52.83 -22.59 -12.58
N LEU A 14 53.58 -21.48 -12.43
CA LEU A 14 53.00 -20.33 -11.63
C LEU A 14 51.99 -19.49 -12.41
N SER A 15 52.04 -19.50 -13.74
CA SER A 15 51.11 -18.73 -14.57
C SER A 15 49.74 -19.37 -14.72
N THR A 16 49.60 -20.66 -14.43
CA THR A 16 48.31 -21.35 -14.52
C THR A 16 47.49 -21.30 -13.23
N MET A 17 48.05 -20.84 -12.11
CA MET A 17 47.29 -20.68 -10.85
C MET A 17 46.71 -19.28 -10.65
N ALA A 18 46.99 -18.33 -11.54
CA ALA A 18 46.41 -16.99 -11.47
C ALA A 18 45.08 -16.82 -12.21
N SER A 19 44.54 -17.89 -12.81
CA SER A 19 43.27 -17.82 -13.58
C SER A 19 42.08 -18.40 -12.87
N PHE A 20 42.23 -18.78 -11.60
CA PHE A 20 41.10 -19.15 -10.70
C PHE A 20 40.86 -18.13 -9.60
N THR A 21 41.07 -16.85 -9.87
CA THR A 21 40.27 -15.87 -9.14
C THR A 21 38.87 -15.94 -9.72
N GLY A 22 38.17 -16.97 -9.24
CA GLY A 22 36.76 -17.15 -9.46
C GLY A 22 36.07 -15.83 -9.15
N CYS A 23 35.09 -15.51 -9.96
CA CYS A 23 34.01 -14.64 -9.56
C CYS A 23 33.65 -15.03 -8.11
N ILE A 24 34.11 -14.25 -7.15
CA ILE A 24 33.39 -14.10 -5.92
C ILE A 24 32.10 -13.44 -6.39
N SER A 25 31.11 -14.25 -6.74
CA SER A 25 29.75 -13.82 -6.65
C SER A 25 29.68 -13.21 -5.26
N LYS A 26 29.58 -11.89 -5.20
CA LYS A 26 29.01 -11.27 -4.01
C LYS A 26 27.70 -12.03 -3.84
N GLU A 27 27.66 -12.94 -2.91
CA GLU A 27 26.37 -13.36 -2.36
C GLU A 27 25.67 -12.07 -2.04
N GLN A 28 24.78 -11.71 -2.95
CA GLN A 28 23.73 -10.77 -2.67
C GLN A 28 23.12 -11.37 -1.42
N PRO A 29 23.06 -10.65 -0.29
CA PRO A 29 22.41 -11.19 0.89
C PRO A 29 21.07 -11.68 0.39
N GLU A 30 20.85 -13.00 0.49
CA GLU A 30 19.53 -13.57 0.28
C GLU A 30 18.62 -12.70 1.10
N ALA A 31 17.73 -11.98 0.41
CA ALA A 31 16.63 -11.29 1.08
C ALA A 31 16.08 -12.36 2.00
N SER A 32 16.24 -12.16 3.30
CA SER A 32 15.71 -13.08 4.30
C SER A 32 14.26 -13.26 3.88
N ASP A 33 13.89 -14.50 3.64
CA ASP A 33 12.52 -14.93 3.34
C ASP A 33 11.71 -14.62 4.61
N ALA A 34 11.49 -13.32 4.83
CA ALA A 34 10.61 -12.83 5.87
C ALA A 34 9.26 -13.40 5.47
N THR A 35 8.83 -14.43 6.17
CA THR A 35 7.57 -15.13 5.96
C THR A 35 6.49 -14.04 5.91
N GLN A 36 6.07 -13.68 4.71
CA GLN A 36 5.08 -12.63 4.50
C GLN A 36 3.75 -13.15 5.06
N VAL A 37 3.36 -12.64 6.22
CA VAL A 37 2.13 -13.05 6.87
C VAL A 37 0.99 -12.30 6.23
N THR A 38 0.05 -13.05 5.66
CA THR A 38 -1.12 -12.50 4.99
C THR A 38 -2.33 -12.54 5.92
N TYR A 39 -2.98 -11.40 6.07
CA TYR A 39 -4.20 -11.23 6.87
C TYR A 39 -5.41 -11.03 5.96
N GLN A 40 -6.60 -11.10 6.54
CA GLN A 40 -7.87 -10.84 5.86
C GLN A 40 -8.45 -9.48 6.30
N ILE A 41 -9.36 -8.92 5.52
CA ILE A 41 -10.13 -7.74 5.92
C ILE A 41 -10.78 -7.99 7.28
N GLY A 42 -10.67 -7.00 8.18
CA GLY A 42 -11.18 -7.06 9.55
C GLY A 42 -10.25 -7.75 10.55
N SER A 43 -9.13 -8.33 10.09
CA SER A 43 -8.12 -8.95 10.94
C SER A 43 -6.81 -8.19 10.83
N PRO A 44 -6.46 -7.35 11.83
CA PRO A 44 -5.22 -6.59 11.77
C PRO A 44 -4.00 -7.49 11.92
N GLY A 45 -2.94 -7.15 11.18
CA GLY A 45 -1.63 -7.72 11.34
C GLY A 45 -0.82 -6.94 12.37
N LYS A 46 0.04 -7.64 13.10
CA LYS A 46 0.86 -7.05 14.16
C LYS A 46 2.35 -7.26 13.87
N ALA A 47 3.10 -6.18 13.91
CA ALA A 47 4.55 -6.13 13.95
C ALA A 47 5.00 -5.74 15.37
N GLU A 48 6.31 -5.64 15.59
CA GLU A 48 6.87 -5.26 16.89
C GLU A 48 6.40 -3.84 17.30
N ASP A 49 6.50 -2.89 16.37
CA ASP A 49 6.28 -1.47 16.64
C ASP A 49 4.90 -0.95 16.24
N PHE A 50 4.09 -1.75 15.55
CA PHE A 50 2.78 -1.30 15.08
C PHE A 50 1.80 -2.45 14.82
N GLU A 51 0.52 -2.08 14.74
CA GLU A 51 -0.55 -2.91 14.24
C GLU A 51 -1.23 -2.20 13.07
N PHE A 52 -1.44 -2.92 11.97
CA PHE A 52 -2.05 -2.40 10.76
C PHE A 52 -3.18 -3.30 10.29
N GLY A 53 -4.29 -2.71 9.88
CA GLY A 53 -5.43 -3.46 9.35
C GLY A 53 -6.22 -2.69 8.31
N VAL A 54 -6.87 -3.44 7.43
CA VAL A 54 -7.92 -2.96 6.54
C VAL A 54 -9.24 -3.43 7.11
N THR A 55 -10.12 -2.50 7.45
CA THR A 55 -11.41 -2.82 8.07
C THR A 55 -12.50 -3.06 7.05
N GLU A 56 -12.46 -2.34 5.92
CA GLU A 56 -13.43 -2.43 4.85
C GLU A 56 -12.85 -1.89 3.54
N ILE A 57 -13.36 -2.41 2.42
CA ILE A 57 -13.11 -1.86 1.08
C ILE A 57 -14.47 -1.66 0.41
N ASN A 58 -14.74 -0.41 0.03
CA ASN A 58 -15.97 -0.04 -0.65
C ASN A 58 -15.68 0.41 -2.07
N SER A 59 -16.60 0.16 -3.00
CA SER A 59 -16.56 0.70 -4.36
C SER A 59 -17.62 1.77 -4.55
N PHE A 60 -17.30 2.79 -5.33
CA PHE A 60 -18.25 3.80 -5.77
C PHE A 60 -17.82 4.35 -7.13
N ASP A 61 -18.80 4.92 -7.84
CA ASP A 61 -18.56 5.58 -9.11
C ASP A 61 -18.59 7.09 -8.90
N LEU A 62 -17.54 7.76 -9.35
CA LEU A 62 -17.43 9.19 -9.35
C LEU A 62 -17.71 9.71 -10.75
N THR A 63 -18.74 10.53 -10.91
CA THR A 63 -19.02 11.22 -12.18
C THR A 63 -18.60 12.68 -12.03
N THR A 64 -17.69 13.14 -12.89
CA THR A 64 -17.23 14.53 -12.91
C THR A 64 -18.29 15.45 -13.55
N GLU A 65 -18.11 16.74 -13.37
CA GLU A 65 -18.94 17.77 -14.04
C GLU A 65 -18.91 17.69 -15.58
N TYR A 66 -17.85 17.07 -16.14
CA TYR A 66 -17.71 16.84 -17.60
C TYR A 66 -18.35 15.54 -18.06
N GLY A 67 -19.01 14.79 -17.16
CA GLY A 67 -19.69 13.52 -17.48
C GLY A 67 -18.77 12.31 -17.56
N GLU A 68 -17.51 12.42 -17.18
CA GLU A 68 -16.60 11.28 -17.09
C GLU A 68 -16.87 10.50 -15.81
N THR A 69 -16.96 9.18 -15.91
CA THR A 69 -17.17 8.31 -14.75
C THR A 69 -15.89 7.52 -14.44
N PHE A 70 -15.47 7.58 -13.19
CA PHE A 70 -14.33 6.85 -12.66
C PHE A 70 -14.79 5.83 -11.63
N HIS A 71 -14.30 4.61 -11.74
CA HIS A 71 -14.44 3.61 -10.69
C HIS A 71 -13.45 3.89 -9.57
N CYS A 72 -13.92 3.93 -8.34
CA CYS A 72 -13.13 4.22 -7.16
C CYS A 72 -13.22 3.10 -6.13
N LEU A 73 -12.12 2.84 -5.43
CA LEU A 73 -12.11 2.05 -4.20
C LEU A 73 -11.78 2.95 -3.02
N LEU A 74 -12.61 2.87 -1.99
CA LEU A 74 -12.40 3.50 -0.69
C LEU A 74 -11.92 2.43 0.29
N VAL A 75 -10.65 2.50 0.67
CA VAL A 75 -10.00 1.54 1.57
C VAL A 75 -9.96 2.13 2.97
N SER A 76 -10.69 1.52 3.90
CA SER A 76 -10.70 1.91 5.31
C SER A 76 -9.55 1.23 6.04
N VAL A 77 -8.62 2.00 6.55
CA VAL A 77 -7.41 1.51 7.23
C VAL A 77 -7.37 1.92 8.69
N THR A 78 -6.70 1.08 9.50
CA THR A 78 -6.37 1.38 10.88
C THR A 78 -4.87 1.17 11.09
N TYR A 79 -4.26 2.08 11.84
CA TYR A 79 -2.88 1.96 12.27
C TYR A 79 -2.80 2.27 13.76
N THR A 80 -2.16 1.39 14.53
CA THR A 80 -1.89 1.58 15.96
C THR A 80 -0.38 1.61 16.17
N ASN A 81 0.12 2.69 16.75
CA ASN A 81 1.52 2.79 17.13
C ASN A 81 1.75 2.02 18.45
N LEU A 82 2.52 0.94 18.39
CA LEU A 82 2.90 0.11 19.55
C LEU A 82 4.30 0.45 20.08
N SER A 83 5.05 1.31 19.37
CA SER A 83 6.38 1.73 19.77
C SER A 83 6.32 2.76 20.92
N GLU A 84 7.48 3.02 21.53
CA GLU A 84 7.66 4.05 22.56
C GLU A 84 7.85 5.47 21.99
N LYS A 85 7.91 5.61 20.66
CA LYS A 85 8.15 6.88 19.96
C LYS A 85 6.98 7.22 19.06
N GLU A 86 6.83 8.53 18.81
CA GLU A 86 5.93 9.01 17.78
C GLU A 86 6.29 8.42 16.41
N GLN A 87 5.30 7.99 15.65
CA GLN A 87 5.43 7.44 14.30
C GLN A 87 4.74 8.37 13.31
N ASP A 88 5.47 8.70 12.23
CA ASP A 88 4.91 9.43 11.10
C ASP A 88 4.51 8.44 10.01
N ILE A 89 3.20 8.29 9.79
CA ILE A 89 2.62 7.38 8.79
C ILE A 89 1.71 8.17 7.86
N THR A 90 1.95 8.01 6.57
CA THR A 90 1.16 8.65 5.52
C THR A 90 0.50 7.60 4.62
N LYS A 91 -0.50 8.00 3.84
CA LYS A 91 -1.10 7.14 2.81
C LYS A 91 -0.06 6.61 1.79
N ARG A 92 1.07 7.31 1.62
CA ARG A 92 2.15 6.94 0.69
C ARG A 92 3.02 5.78 1.19
N ASN A 93 2.99 5.50 2.50
CA ASN A 93 3.66 4.35 3.09
C ASN A 93 2.86 3.06 2.91
N ILE A 94 1.57 3.19 2.54
CA ILE A 94 0.67 2.06 2.34
C ILE A 94 0.63 1.76 0.85
N GLU A 95 1.14 0.58 0.49
CA GLU A 95 1.14 0.10 -0.88
C GLU A 95 -0.17 -0.63 -1.17
N PHE A 96 -0.72 -0.43 -2.35
CA PHE A 96 -1.97 -1.04 -2.78
C PHE A 96 -1.78 -1.69 -4.14
N TYR A 97 -2.12 -2.97 -4.24
CA TYR A 97 -1.96 -3.76 -5.44
C TYR A 97 -3.28 -4.35 -5.91
N LEU A 98 -3.51 -4.32 -7.22
CA LEU A 98 -4.56 -5.07 -7.92
C LEU A 98 -3.91 -6.11 -8.82
N ASP A 99 -4.11 -7.39 -8.53
CA ASP A 99 -3.47 -8.52 -9.27
C ASP A 99 -1.96 -8.33 -9.44
N ASN A 100 -1.26 -7.92 -8.37
CA ASN A 100 0.18 -7.61 -8.28
C ASN A 100 0.64 -6.34 -9.01
N GLU A 101 -0.25 -5.51 -9.54
CA GLU A 101 0.08 -4.21 -10.09
C GLU A 101 -0.18 -3.12 -9.06
N GLU A 102 0.83 -2.29 -8.76
CA GLU A 102 0.72 -1.21 -7.80
C GLU A 102 -0.16 -0.07 -8.34
N ILE A 103 -1.15 0.34 -7.53
CA ILE A 103 -2.02 1.48 -7.79
C ILE A 103 -1.70 2.57 -6.77
N LYS A 104 -1.45 3.77 -7.24
CA LYS A 104 -1.17 4.90 -6.36
C LYS A 104 -2.43 5.52 -5.78
N PRO A 105 -2.39 6.00 -4.52
CA PRO A 105 -3.52 6.68 -3.91
C PRO A 105 -3.87 7.96 -4.66
N CYS A 106 -5.15 8.24 -4.77
CA CYS A 106 -5.66 9.48 -5.32
C CYS A 106 -5.51 10.62 -4.30
N GLU A 107 -5.24 11.84 -4.79
CA GLU A 107 -5.38 13.03 -3.95
C GLU A 107 -6.86 13.38 -3.79
N TYR A 108 -7.19 14.08 -2.68
CA TYR A 108 -8.55 14.50 -2.42
C TYR A 108 -9.07 15.43 -3.53
N ARG A 109 -10.35 15.27 -3.86
CA ARG A 109 -11.08 16.09 -4.81
C ARG A 109 -12.43 16.48 -4.20
N SER A 110 -12.94 17.66 -4.53
CA SER A 110 -14.23 18.15 -4.04
C SER A 110 -15.40 17.22 -4.44
N GLU A 111 -15.26 16.49 -5.56
CA GLU A 111 -16.24 15.53 -6.03
C GLU A 111 -16.42 14.33 -5.07
N PHE A 112 -15.49 14.15 -4.12
CA PHE A 112 -15.61 13.11 -3.08
C PHE A 112 -16.53 13.51 -1.91
N GLU A 113 -16.83 14.80 -1.73
CA GLU A 113 -17.65 15.30 -0.60
C GLU A 113 -18.99 14.56 -0.41
N PRO A 114 -19.71 14.16 -1.47
CA PRO A 114 -20.94 13.38 -1.31
C PRO A 114 -20.75 12.00 -0.67
N PHE A 115 -19.51 11.49 -0.68
CA PHE A 115 -19.18 10.13 -0.22
C PHE A 115 -18.54 10.12 1.16
N PHE A 116 -17.68 11.12 1.45
CA PHE A 116 -16.97 11.24 2.73
C PHE A 116 -16.33 12.62 2.90
N ASP A 117 -16.10 13.03 4.14
CA ASP A 117 -15.39 14.27 4.47
C ASP A 117 -13.87 14.12 4.30
N GLU A 118 -13.19 15.18 3.86
CA GLU A 118 -11.72 15.22 3.75
C GLU A 118 -11.02 14.88 5.07
N GLY A 119 -11.60 15.30 6.20
CA GLY A 119 -11.06 15.03 7.55
C GLY A 119 -11.00 13.55 7.91
N ASN A 120 -11.71 12.69 7.16
CA ASN A 120 -11.70 11.25 7.35
C ASN A 120 -10.63 10.52 6.51
N LEU A 121 -9.87 11.25 5.70
CA LEU A 121 -8.77 10.66 4.93
C LEU A 121 -7.60 10.26 5.85
N PHE A 122 -6.92 9.19 5.45
CA PHE A 122 -5.66 8.77 6.06
C PHE A 122 -4.52 9.61 5.45
N ASN A 123 -4.44 10.86 5.89
CA ASN A 123 -3.39 11.80 5.49
C ASN A 123 -2.17 11.68 6.41
N ASP A 124 -1.20 12.59 6.23
CA ASP A 124 -0.01 12.70 7.04
C ASP A 124 -0.37 12.81 8.53
N ASN A 125 0.14 11.88 9.35
CA ASN A 125 -0.23 11.79 10.75
C ASN A 125 0.95 11.42 11.61
N ASN A 126 1.23 12.27 12.58
CA ASN A 126 2.06 11.92 13.72
C ASN A 126 1.21 11.17 14.75
N ILE A 127 1.54 9.90 14.97
CA ILE A 127 0.79 9.02 15.85
C ILE A 127 1.61 8.74 17.10
N ASN A 128 1.16 9.28 18.22
CA ASN A 128 1.79 9.08 19.53
C ASN A 128 1.75 7.59 19.97
N PRO A 129 2.67 7.17 20.84
CA PRO A 129 2.67 5.83 21.43
C PRO A 129 1.31 5.40 21.98
N GLY A 130 0.91 4.18 21.66
CA GLY A 130 -0.36 3.58 22.08
C GLY A 130 -1.62 4.16 21.42
N ARG A 131 -1.49 5.07 20.45
CA ARG A 131 -2.63 5.67 19.77
C ARG A 131 -2.94 4.97 18.46
N THR A 132 -4.24 4.93 18.14
CA THR A 132 -4.76 4.39 16.87
C THR A 132 -5.27 5.53 16.00
N LYS A 133 -4.84 5.55 14.75
CA LYS A 133 -5.40 6.37 13.68
C LYS A 133 -6.26 5.50 12.78
N ARG A 134 -7.40 6.05 12.35
CA ARG A 134 -8.29 5.45 11.34
C ARG A 134 -8.48 6.47 10.24
N GLY A 135 -8.70 5.98 9.03
CA GLY A 135 -9.00 6.86 7.91
C GLY A 135 -9.19 6.10 6.61
N TYR A 136 -9.51 6.84 5.57
CA TYR A 136 -9.76 6.33 4.23
C TYR A 136 -8.63 6.67 3.28
N ILE A 137 -8.37 5.76 2.34
CA ILE A 137 -7.51 6.01 1.18
C ILE A 137 -8.34 5.71 -0.06
N VAL A 138 -8.29 6.61 -1.04
CA VAL A 138 -9.03 6.48 -2.30
C VAL A 138 -8.08 6.05 -3.41
N TYR A 139 -8.52 5.08 -4.21
CA TYR A 139 -7.82 4.61 -5.40
C TYR A 139 -8.73 4.68 -6.62
N LEU A 140 -8.23 5.22 -7.74
CA LEU A 140 -8.91 5.22 -9.02
C LEU A 140 -8.57 3.93 -9.76
N ILE A 141 -9.60 3.22 -10.23
CA ILE A 141 -9.46 1.90 -10.83
C ILE A 141 -9.78 1.99 -12.32
N TYR A 142 -8.82 1.59 -13.16
CA TYR A 142 -8.93 1.68 -14.61
C TYR A 142 -9.00 0.31 -15.30
N LYS A 143 -9.03 -0.77 -14.50
CA LYS A 143 -9.04 -2.14 -15.00
C LYS A 143 -9.85 -3.07 -14.11
N ASP A 144 -10.26 -4.20 -14.68
CA ASP A 144 -10.78 -5.31 -13.88
C ASP A 144 -9.68 -5.93 -13.04
N TYR A 145 -10.05 -6.49 -11.89
CA TYR A 145 -9.16 -7.16 -10.94
C TYR A 145 -9.88 -8.32 -10.26
N SER A 146 -9.11 -9.25 -9.73
CA SER A 146 -9.60 -10.40 -8.96
C SER A 146 -9.15 -10.36 -7.50
N LYS A 147 -7.94 -9.83 -7.26
CA LYS A 147 -7.28 -9.78 -5.97
C LYS A 147 -6.85 -8.36 -5.62
N ILE A 148 -6.93 -8.05 -4.34
CA ILE A 148 -6.45 -6.82 -3.73
C ILE A 148 -5.43 -7.20 -2.66
N ASP A 149 -4.28 -6.56 -2.63
CA ASP A 149 -3.33 -6.61 -1.53
C ASP A 149 -3.04 -5.18 -1.04
N VAL A 150 -3.16 -4.98 0.27
CA VAL A 150 -2.81 -3.73 0.94
C VAL A 150 -1.64 -4.02 1.86
N VAL A 151 -0.52 -3.36 1.64
CA VAL A 151 0.76 -3.69 2.27
C VAL A 151 1.30 -2.51 3.05
N LEU A 152 1.76 -2.76 4.26
CA LEU A 152 2.51 -1.82 5.07
C LEU A 152 3.65 -2.55 5.79
N ASN A 153 4.90 -2.22 5.45
CA ASN A 153 6.11 -2.71 6.14
C ASN A 153 6.09 -4.24 6.41
N GLY A 154 5.77 -5.04 5.38
CA GLY A 154 5.74 -6.51 5.46
C GLY A 154 4.43 -7.11 5.98
N ILE A 155 3.50 -6.32 6.51
CA ILE A 155 2.13 -6.79 6.77
C ILE A 155 1.33 -6.66 5.47
N THR A 156 0.75 -7.76 5.02
CA THR A 156 -0.14 -7.79 3.85
C THR A 156 -1.55 -8.14 4.28
N VAL A 157 -2.53 -7.32 3.91
CA VAL A 157 -3.96 -7.63 4.02
C VAL A 157 -4.49 -7.92 2.65
N SER A 158 -4.97 -9.15 2.42
CA SER A 158 -5.48 -9.61 1.13
C SER A 158 -7.00 -9.71 1.12
N ALA A 159 -7.57 -9.38 -0.03
CA ALA A 159 -8.99 -9.53 -0.31
C ALA A 159 -9.24 -9.99 -1.75
N SER A 160 -10.33 -10.71 -1.98
CA SER A 160 -10.87 -10.92 -3.32
C SER A 160 -11.80 -9.77 -3.71
N ARG A 161 -12.04 -9.60 -5.01
CA ARG A 161 -13.04 -8.64 -5.52
C ARG A 161 -14.42 -8.81 -4.84
N ASN A 162 -14.81 -10.04 -4.49
CA ASN A 162 -16.09 -10.31 -3.85
C ASN A 162 -16.19 -9.77 -2.40
N ALA A 163 -15.10 -9.39 -1.79
CA ALA A 163 -15.09 -8.76 -0.48
C ALA A 163 -15.35 -7.24 -0.53
N VAL A 164 -15.30 -6.65 -1.73
CA VAL A 164 -15.59 -5.24 -1.96
C VAL A 164 -17.08 -5.02 -1.94
N LYS A 165 -17.54 -4.07 -1.13
CA LYS A 165 -18.97 -3.73 -1.02
C LYS A 165 -19.26 -2.42 -1.75
N PRO A 166 -20.42 -2.25 -2.37
CA PRO A 166 -20.85 -0.94 -2.84
C PRO A 166 -20.93 0.05 -1.67
N LEU A 167 -20.39 1.25 -1.84
CA LEU A 167 -20.59 2.33 -0.88
C LEU A 167 -22.04 2.81 -0.99
N ALA A 168 -22.77 2.72 0.11
CA ALA A 168 -24.11 3.29 0.17
C ALA A 168 -23.99 4.82 0.20
N LEU A 169 -24.47 5.47 -0.87
CA LEU A 169 -24.60 6.92 -0.84
C LEU A 169 -25.64 7.30 0.23
N PRO A 170 -25.40 8.36 1.00
CA PRO A 170 -26.47 8.93 1.81
C PRO A 170 -27.61 9.31 0.87
N THR A 171 -28.77 8.73 1.08
CA THR A 171 -29.98 9.13 0.35
C THR A 171 -30.13 10.65 0.56
N PRO A 172 -30.28 11.47 -0.50
CA PRO A 172 -30.52 12.89 -0.32
C PRO A 172 -31.73 13.03 0.61
N THR A 173 -31.46 13.43 1.85
CA THR A 173 -32.54 13.71 2.80
C THR A 173 -33.33 14.87 2.18
N GLU A 174 -34.62 14.72 2.07
CA GLU A 174 -35.64 15.72 1.62
C GLU A 174 -35.61 17.01 2.50
N THR A 175 -34.46 17.60 2.73
CA THR A 175 -34.30 18.83 3.52
C THR A 175 -34.45 20.08 2.66
N ALA A 176 -34.69 19.93 1.35
CA ALA A 176 -34.82 21.07 0.41
C ALA A 176 -36.27 21.54 0.20
N GLN A 177 -37.29 20.99 0.89
CA GLN A 177 -38.67 21.39 0.69
C GLN A 177 -39.29 22.27 1.77
N MET A 178 -38.53 22.64 2.83
CA MET A 178 -39.11 23.41 3.94
C MET A 178 -38.81 24.91 3.96
N THR A 179 -38.25 25.49 2.91
CA THR A 179 -37.90 26.94 2.89
C THR A 179 -38.62 27.74 1.80
N LYS A 180 -39.76 27.26 1.27
CA LYS A 180 -40.55 28.04 0.25
C LYS A 180 -41.96 28.39 0.65
N GLU A 181 -42.40 28.18 1.89
CA GLU A 181 -43.77 28.45 2.30
C GLU A 181 -43.95 29.45 3.44
N THR A 182 -43.06 30.37 3.68
CA THR A 182 -43.32 31.48 4.62
C THR A 182 -42.73 32.79 4.12
N ASN A 183 -43.26 33.30 3.03
CA ASN A 183 -43.23 34.74 2.71
C ASN A 183 -44.33 35.07 1.71
N ASN A 184 -45.58 35.01 2.17
CA ASN A 184 -46.71 35.70 1.63
C ASN A 184 -47.64 36.04 2.81
N ASP A 185 -47.37 37.18 3.43
CA ASP A 185 -48.35 38.10 4.03
C ASP A 185 -47.71 39.49 4.16
#